data_0697328f7a1628176ef29b14549649bd
#
_entry.id   0697328f7a1628176ef29b14549649bd
#
_cell.length_a   1.000
_cell.length_b   1.000
_cell.length_c   1.000
_cell.angle_alpha   90.00
_cell.angle_beta   90.00
_cell.angle_gamma   90.00
#
_symmetry.space_group_name_H-M   'P 1'
#
loop_
_entity.id
_entity.type
_entity.pdbx_description
1 polymer ?
#
loop_
_entity_poly.entity_id
_entity_poly.type
_entity_poly.pdbx_seq_one_letter_code
_entity_poly.pdbx_strand_id
1 'polypeptide(L)'
;MNTLNRRDFPGARYPERIIQFGEGNFLRAFVDWQIDLLNEHTDLNSGVVIVRPIQSDFPPSLSTQEGLYTTIIRGLNEQGEAVSDARLIRSVNREISVYSQYDEFLKLAHNPDMRFVFSNTTEAGISYHAGDKFDDAPAVSYPAKLTRLLFERFTHFNGAADKGWIIIPCELIDYNGDALRELVLRYAQEWALPAAFIAWLNDANTFCSTLVDRIVTGYPRDEVAELEAGLGYHDSFLDTAEHFYLFVIQGPKSLAAELRLDKYPLNVLIVDDIKPYKERKVAILNGAHTALVPVAFQAGLDTVGEAMNDAEICAFVEKAIYEEIIPVLDLPRDELHSFASAVTGRFRNPYIKHQLLSIALNGMTKYRTRILPQLLAGQKATGKLPARLTFALAALIAFYRAERNGERYPVQDDAHWLERYQQLWTQHHDKQVTTRELVSSVLSVSEHWEQDLTLVNGLVDQVAQDLDAILIKGMRDAVKPLC
;
A
#
# COMPACT_ATOMS: atom_id res chain seq x y z
N MET A 1 -19.29 5.41 -29.74
CA MET A 1 -18.58 4.16 -29.41
C MET A 1 -19.55 3.24 -28.70
N ASN A 2 -19.44 1.93 -28.89
CA ASN A 2 -20.25 0.97 -28.15
C ASN A 2 -19.68 0.79 -26.73
N THR A 3 -20.58 0.58 -25.78
CA THR A 3 -20.18 0.20 -24.41
C THR A 3 -19.73 -1.25 -24.39
N LEU A 4 -18.73 -1.57 -23.55
CA LEU A 4 -18.23 -2.92 -23.36
C LEU A 4 -19.36 -3.89 -23.00
N ASN A 5 -19.41 -5.02 -23.69
CA ASN A 5 -20.28 -6.16 -23.40
C ASN A 5 -19.69 -7.44 -24.01
N ARG A 6 -20.10 -8.60 -23.53
CA ARG A 6 -19.52 -9.88 -23.96
C ARG A 6 -19.97 -10.36 -25.35
N ARG A 7 -21.03 -9.78 -25.91
CA ARG A 7 -21.46 -10.10 -27.29
C ARG A 7 -20.50 -9.48 -28.29
N ASP A 8 -20.12 -8.21 -28.10
CA ASP A 8 -19.27 -7.45 -29.01
C ASP A 8 -17.76 -7.73 -28.73
N PHE A 9 -17.45 -8.15 -27.50
CA PHE A 9 -16.09 -8.53 -27.06
C PHE A 9 -16.10 -9.97 -26.51
N PRO A 10 -16.31 -10.99 -27.36
CA PRO A 10 -16.37 -12.38 -26.94
C PRO A 10 -15.05 -12.84 -26.33
N GLY A 11 -15.11 -13.87 -25.48
CA GLY A 11 -13.98 -14.47 -24.83
C GLY A 11 -14.38 -15.49 -23.78
N ALA A 12 -13.39 -16.08 -23.11
CA ALA A 12 -13.63 -17.12 -22.11
C ALA A 12 -14.48 -16.57 -20.94
N ARG A 13 -15.36 -17.43 -20.45
CA ARG A 13 -15.96 -17.33 -19.11
C ARG A 13 -15.40 -18.45 -18.27
N TYR A 14 -15.01 -18.11 -17.07
CA TYR A 14 -14.38 -19.05 -16.16
C TYR A 14 -15.38 -19.49 -15.09
N PRO A 15 -15.31 -20.73 -14.56
CA PRO A 15 -16.12 -21.12 -13.41
C PRO A 15 -15.81 -20.24 -12.19
N GLU A 16 -16.86 -19.91 -11.43
CA GLU A 16 -16.71 -19.07 -10.24
C GLU A 16 -15.97 -19.82 -9.14
N ARG A 17 -14.74 -19.40 -8.87
CA ARG A 17 -13.87 -19.99 -7.85
C ARG A 17 -13.32 -18.97 -6.86
N ILE A 18 -13.56 -17.68 -7.10
CA ILE A 18 -13.03 -16.58 -6.33
C ILE A 18 -14.16 -15.64 -5.91
N ILE A 19 -14.24 -15.35 -4.61
CA ILE A 19 -15.05 -14.28 -4.04
C ILE A 19 -14.12 -13.11 -3.78
N GLN A 20 -14.52 -11.91 -4.19
CA GLN A 20 -13.78 -10.69 -3.95
C GLN A 20 -14.65 -9.66 -3.22
N PHE A 21 -14.32 -9.35 -1.97
CA PHE A 21 -14.96 -8.26 -1.24
C PHE A 21 -14.29 -6.93 -1.56
N GLY A 22 -15.00 -6.08 -2.28
CA GLY A 22 -14.58 -4.77 -2.74
C GLY A 22 -14.53 -4.68 -4.26
N GLU A 23 -15.20 -3.66 -4.78
CA GLU A 23 -15.33 -3.32 -6.21
C GLU A 23 -14.32 -2.26 -6.64
N GLY A 24 -13.47 -1.80 -5.72
CA GLY A 24 -12.57 -0.67 -5.92
C GLY A 24 -11.48 -0.89 -6.98
N ASN A 25 -10.92 0.22 -7.44
CA ASN A 25 -9.87 0.23 -8.47
C ASN A 25 -8.67 -0.65 -8.11
N PHE A 26 -8.28 -0.67 -6.82
CA PHE A 26 -7.08 -1.41 -6.41
C PHE A 26 -7.18 -2.90 -6.74
N LEU A 27 -8.23 -3.61 -6.29
CA LEU A 27 -8.36 -5.04 -6.57
C LEU A 27 -8.53 -5.32 -8.06
N ARG A 28 -9.23 -4.46 -8.79
CA ARG A 28 -9.44 -4.60 -10.22
C ARG A 28 -8.13 -4.51 -11.02
N ALA A 29 -7.26 -3.56 -10.68
CA ALA A 29 -5.94 -3.41 -11.31
C ALA A 29 -4.83 -4.22 -10.64
N PHE A 30 -5.12 -5.01 -9.62
CA PHE A 30 -4.14 -5.81 -8.90
C PHE A 30 -4.49 -7.29 -8.91
N VAL A 31 -5.51 -7.73 -8.16
CA VAL A 31 -5.88 -9.15 -8.09
C VAL A 31 -6.52 -9.62 -9.38
N ASP A 32 -7.57 -8.95 -9.87
CA ASP A 32 -8.31 -9.38 -11.07
C ASP A 32 -7.42 -9.39 -12.31
N TRP A 33 -6.52 -8.42 -12.42
CA TRP A 33 -5.51 -8.35 -13.48
C TRP A 33 -4.54 -9.54 -13.44
N GLN A 34 -4.08 -9.95 -12.25
CA GLN A 34 -3.21 -11.12 -12.09
C GLN A 34 -3.95 -12.41 -12.39
N ILE A 35 -5.19 -12.57 -11.92
CA ILE A 35 -6.04 -13.73 -12.21
C ILE A 35 -6.32 -13.84 -13.72
N ASP A 36 -6.55 -12.71 -14.38
CA ASP A 36 -6.77 -12.68 -15.83
C ASP A 36 -5.54 -13.17 -16.62
N LEU A 37 -4.34 -12.74 -16.21
CA LEU A 37 -3.08 -13.24 -16.78
C LEU A 37 -2.89 -14.74 -16.53
N LEU A 38 -3.13 -15.20 -15.31
CA LEU A 38 -2.99 -16.62 -14.97
C LEU A 38 -4.02 -17.49 -15.70
N ASN A 39 -5.24 -17.01 -15.90
CA ASN A 39 -6.26 -17.69 -16.68
C ASN A 39 -5.87 -17.82 -18.18
N GLU A 40 -5.22 -16.79 -18.74
CA GLU A 40 -4.78 -16.81 -20.14
C GLU A 40 -3.60 -17.74 -20.36
N HIS A 41 -2.64 -17.74 -19.44
CA HIS A 41 -1.37 -18.43 -19.60
C HIS A 41 -1.27 -19.80 -18.92
N THR A 42 -2.28 -20.17 -18.11
CA THR A 42 -2.28 -21.42 -17.36
C THR A 42 -3.66 -22.08 -17.36
N ASP A 43 -3.76 -23.19 -16.64
CA ASP A 43 -5.02 -23.90 -16.36
C ASP A 43 -5.68 -23.45 -15.05
N LEU A 44 -5.45 -22.21 -14.56
CA LEU A 44 -6.06 -21.72 -13.35
C LEU A 44 -7.61 -21.76 -13.42
N ASN A 45 -8.15 -21.37 -14.59
CA ASN A 45 -9.57 -21.48 -14.92
C ASN A 45 -10.49 -21.01 -13.79
N SER A 46 -10.30 -19.78 -13.32
CA SER A 46 -10.97 -19.21 -12.15
C SER A 46 -11.62 -17.88 -12.45
N GLY A 47 -12.94 -17.81 -12.32
CA GLY A 47 -13.73 -16.59 -12.42
C GLY A 47 -13.95 -15.95 -11.05
N VAL A 48 -14.03 -14.63 -11.05
CA VAL A 48 -14.23 -13.79 -9.88
C VAL A 48 -15.67 -13.33 -9.78
N VAL A 49 -16.26 -13.46 -8.59
CA VAL A 49 -17.50 -12.77 -8.21
C VAL A 49 -17.13 -11.62 -7.27
N ILE A 50 -17.35 -10.41 -7.71
CA ILE A 50 -17.17 -9.23 -6.85
C ILE A 50 -18.39 -9.09 -5.95
N VAL A 51 -18.14 -8.89 -4.66
CA VAL A 51 -19.14 -8.59 -3.64
C VAL A 51 -18.93 -7.16 -3.17
N ARG A 52 -19.89 -6.29 -3.45
CA ARG A 52 -19.94 -4.93 -2.93
C ARG A 52 -20.34 -4.96 -1.45
N PRO A 53 -19.43 -4.62 -0.53
CA PRO A 53 -19.67 -4.82 0.91
C PRO A 53 -20.37 -3.66 1.60
N ILE A 54 -20.56 -2.53 0.92
CA ILE A 54 -21.16 -1.30 1.45
C ILE A 54 -22.50 -0.99 0.77
N GLN A 55 -23.36 -0.26 1.47
CA GLN A 55 -24.61 0.23 0.90
C GLN A 55 -24.34 1.50 0.10
N SER A 56 -24.12 1.33 -1.19
CA SER A 56 -23.89 2.43 -2.13
C SER A 56 -24.33 2.03 -3.53
N ASP A 57 -25.02 2.94 -4.21
CA ASP A 57 -25.38 2.79 -5.63
C ASP A 57 -24.34 3.41 -6.57
N PHE A 58 -23.28 3.99 -6.03
CA PHE A 58 -22.20 4.58 -6.80
C PHE A 58 -20.84 3.99 -6.39
N PRO A 59 -19.97 3.66 -7.35
CA PRO A 59 -20.18 3.67 -8.80
C PRO A 59 -21.24 2.64 -9.24
N PRO A 60 -21.75 2.73 -10.48
CA PRO A 60 -22.64 1.71 -11.05
C PRO A 60 -22.01 0.32 -10.95
N SER A 61 -22.81 -0.74 -10.97
CA SER A 61 -22.29 -2.11 -10.91
C SER A 61 -21.53 -2.46 -12.20
N LEU A 62 -20.39 -3.14 -12.03
CA LEU A 62 -19.62 -3.71 -13.14
C LEU A 62 -20.43 -4.75 -13.95
N SER A 63 -21.54 -5.26 -13.40
CA SER A 63 -22.48 -6.11 -14.12
C SER A 63 -23.14 -5.42 -15.32
N THR A 64 -23.15 -4.09 -15.36
CA THR A 64 -23.61 -3.31 -16.53
C THR A 64 -22.73 -3.50 -17.76
N GLN A 65 -21.46 -3.91 -17.56
CA GLN A 65 -20.51 -4.30 -18.60
C GLN A 65 -20.22 -5.81 -18.58
N GLU A 66 -21.12 -6.60 -17.97
CA GLU A 66 -21.00 -8.06 -17.88
C GLU A 66 -19.67 -8.54 -17.27
N GLY A 67 -19.11 -7.75 -16.36
CA GLY A 67 -17.83 -8.01 -15.69
C GLY A 67 -16.59 -7.58 -16.49
N LEU A 68 -16.75 -7.05 -17.71
CA LEU A 68 -15.64 -6.58 -18.53
C LEU A 68 -15.20 -5.17 -18.14
N TYR A 69 -13.90 -4.92 -18.13
CA TYR A 69 -13.30 -3.60 -18.04
C TYR A 69 -11.85 -3.63 -18.52
N THR A 70 -11.29 -2.48 -18.79
CA THR A 70 -9.92 -2.35 -19.27
C THR A 70 -9.02 -1.81 -18.15
N THR A 71 -7.89 -2.48 -17.94
CA THR A 71 -6.79 -1.96 -17.11
C THR A 71 -5.66 -1.49 -18.02
N ILE A 72 -5.20 -0.25 -17.83
CA ILE A 72 -4.04 0.29 -18.53
C ILE A 72 -2.86 0.36 -17.56
N ILE A 73 -1.83 -0.41 -17.85
CA ILE A 73 -0.60 -0.46 -17.08
C ILE A 73 0.41 0.50 -17.69
N ARG A 74 0.83 1.52 -16.91
CA ARG A 74 1.70 2.60 -17.39
C ARG A 74 2.91 2.79 -16.48
N GLY A 75 4.07 3.03 -17.07
CA GLY A 75 5.28 3.30 -16.29
C GLY A 75 6.54 3.14 -17.11
N LEU A 76 7.64 2.93 -16.42
CA LEU A 76 8.90 2.56 -17.03
C LEU A 76 9.07 1.03 -16.96
N ASN A 77 9.45 0.42 -18.08
CA ASN A 77 9.86 -0.98 -18.11
C ASN A 77 11.27 -1.15 -17.51
N GLU A 78 11.78 -2.37 -17.47
CA GLU A 78 13.12 -2.68 -16.95
C GLU A 78 14.25 -1.97 -17.72
N GLN A 79 14.01 -1.59 -18.97
CA GLN A 79 14.93 -0.84 -19.83
C GLN A 79 14.82 0.67 -19.63
N GLY A 80 13.92 1.16 -18.77
CA GLY A 80 13.67 2.57 -18.51
C GLY A 80 12.83 3.27 -19.60
N GLU A 81 12.18 2.52 -20.48
CA GLU A 81 11.31 3.05 -21.53
C GLU A 81 9.88 3.22 -21.01
N ALA A 82 9.22 4.32 -21.38
CA ALA A 82 7.82 4.54 -21.04
C ALA A 82 6.92 3.56 -21.81
N VAL A 83 6.11 2.82 -21.07
CA VAL A 83 5.14 1.86 -21.60
C VAL A 83 3.73 2.20 -21.16
N SER A 84 2.76 1.83 -22.01
CA SER A 84 1.33 1.99 -21.72
C SER A 84 0.58 0.84 -22.39
N ASP A 85 0.27 -0.20 -21.62
CA ASP A 85 -0.31 -1.44 -22.12
C ASP A 85 -1.74 -1.58 -21.63
N ALA A 86 -2.70 -1.66 -22.57
CA ALA A 86 -4.10 -1.87 -22.27
C ALA A 86 -4.45 -3.36 -22.30
N ARG A 87 -5.13 -3.81 -21.23
CA ARG A 87 -5.63 -5.18 -21.13
C ARG A 87 -7.13 -5.19 -20.81
N LEU A 88 -7.92 -5.83 -21.67
CA LEU A 88 -9.32 -6.10 -21.39
C LEU A 88 -9.43 -7.28 -20.41
N ILE A 89 -9.90 -7.00 -19.21
CA ILE A 89 -10.06 -7.98 -18.14
C ILE A 89 -11.34 -8.78 -18.33
N ARG A 90 -11.22 -10.10 -18.30
CA ARG A 90 -12.29 -11.08 -18.48
C ARG A 90 -12.47 -12.01 -17.28
N SER A 91 -11.58 -11.92 -16.30
CA SER A 91 -11.60 -12.77 -15.09
C SER A 91 -12.83 -12.54 -14.21
N VAL A 92 -13.46 -11.36 -14.26
CA VAL A 92 -14.66 -11.05 -13.49
C VAL A 92 -15.91 -11.53 -14.23
N ASN A 93 -16.70 -12.36 -13.56
CA ASN A 93 -17.96 -12.89 -14.12
C ASN A 93 -19.14 -11.94 -13.86
N ARG A 94 -19.25 -11.44 -12.64
CA ARG A 94 -20.34 -10.59 -12.19
C ARG A 94 -19.99 -9.85 -10.89
N GLU A 95 -20.78 -8.84 -10.58
CA GLU A 95 -20.78 -8.14 -9.30
C GLU A 95 -22.15 -8.29 -8.64
N ILE A 96 -22.16 -8.51 -7.34
CA ILE A 96 -23.36 -8.54 -6.51
C ILE A 96 -23.23 -7.55 -5.36
N SER A 97 -24.36 -6.91 -4.99
CA SER A 97 -24.45 -6.09 -3.78
C SER A 97 -25.01 -6.91 -2.64
N VAL A 98 -24.28 -6.98 -1.54
CA VAL A 98 -24.72 -7.73 -0.36
C VAL A 98 -26.02 -7.18 0.25
N TYR A 99 -26.29 -5.88 0.07
CA TYR A 99 -27.47 -5.23 0.62
C TYR A 99 -28.74 -5.46 -0.21
N SER A 100 -28.65 -5.54 -1.52
CA SER A 100 -29.80 -5.75 -2.40
C SER A 100 -29.95 -7.19 -2.89
N GLN A 101 -28.91 -8.02 -2.74
CA GLN A 101 -28.84 -9.40 -3.27
C GLN A 101 -28.32 -10.38 -2.21
N TYR A 102 -28.82 -10.26 -0.96
CA TYR A 102 -28.28 -11.02 0.17
C TYR A 102 -28.39 -12.53 -0.02
N ASP A 103 -29.51 -13.02 -0.61
CA ASP A 103 -29.67 -14.46 -0.89
C ASP A 103 -28.64 -14.95 -1.93
N GLU A 104 -28.34 -14.14 -2.95
CA GLU A 104 -27.30 -14.47 -3.93
C GLU A 104 -25.91 -14.47 -3.29
N PHE A 105 -25.66 -13.54 -2.35
CA PHE A 105 -24.43 -13.53 -1.56
C PHE A 105 -24.26 -14.85 -0.78
N LEU A 106 -25.28 -15.29 -0.04
CA LEU A 106 -25.20 -16.54 0.72
C LEU A 106 -25.04 -17.76 -0.18
N LYS A 107 -25.65 -17.77 -1.37
CA LYS A 107 -25.50 -18.88 -2.35
C LYS A 107 -24.06 -19.05 -2.85
N LEU A 108 -23.20 -18.04 -2.75
CA LEU A 108 -21.76 -18.20 -3.06
C LEU A 108 -21.13 -19.29 -2.21
N ALA A 109 -21.58 -19.44 -0.96
CA ALA A 109 -21.11 -20.47 -0.05
C ALA A 109 -21.48 -21.90 -0.48
N HIS A 110 -22.51 -22.06 -1.33
CA HIS A 110 -22.99 -23.36 -1.81
C HIS A 110 -22.21 -23.88 -3.03
N ASN A 111 -21.44 -23.03 -3.70
CA ASN A 111 -20.66 -23.43 -4.86
C ASN A 111 -19.47 -24.31 -4.42
N PRO A 112 -19.44 -25.61 -4.79
CA PRO A 112 -18.38 -26.53 -4.36
C PRO A 112 -16.99 -26.15 -4.89
N ASP A 113 -16.93 -25.43 -6.01
CA ASP A 113 -15.68 -25.04 -6.66
C ASP A 113 -15.08 -23.72 -6.12
N MET A 114 -15.85 -22.99 -5.29
CA MET A 114 -15.38 -21.76 -4.66
C MET A 114 -14.20 -22.08 -3.73
N ARG A 115 -13.06 -21.40 -3.95
CA ARG A 115 -11.81 -21.73 -3.26
C ARG A 115 -11.13 -20.54 -2.60
N PHE A 116 -11.14 -19.39 -3.25
CA PHE A 116 -10.40 -18.21 -2.78
C PHE A 116 -11.32 -17.08 -2.37
N VAL A 117 -10.91 -16.35 -1.34
CA VAL A 117 -11.56 -15.11 -0.90
C VAL A 117 -10.51 -14.02 -0.84
N PHE A 118 -10.63 -13.00 -1.69
CA PHE A 118 -9.83 -11.79 -1.62
C PHE A 118 -10.67 -10.65 -1.04
N SER A 119 -10.02 -9.67 -0.43
CA SER A 119 -10.70 -8.47 0.05
C SER A 119 -9.79 -7.25 0.00
N ASN A 120 -10.40 -6.09 -0.17
CA ASN A 120 -9.85 -4.78 0.12
C ASN A 120 -11.02 -3.85 0.44
N THR A 121 -11.40 -3.84 1.71
CA THR A 121 -12.55 -3.11 2.25
C THR A 121 -12.13 -1.81 2.94
N THR A 122 -10.98 -1.26 2.56
CA THR A 122 -10.24 -0.14 3.15
C THR A 122 -9.54 -0.49 4.47
N GLU A 123 -8.71 0.41 4.97
CA GLU A 123 -7.99 0.24 6.26
C GLU A 123 -8.95 0.10 7.45
N ALA A 124 -10.15 0.67 7.36
CA ALA A 124 -11.19 0.56 8.38
C ALA A 124 -12.09 -0.69 8.22
N GLY A 125 -11.93 -1.46 7.15
CA GLY A 125 -12.83 -2.57 6.82
C GLY A 125 -12.65 -3.79 7.72
N ILE A 126 -11.42 -4.11 8.13
CA ILE A 126 -11.13 -5.18 9.10
C ILE A 126 -11.26 -4.60 10.51
N SER A 127 -12.50 -4.42 10.95
CA SER A 127 -12.82 -3.85 12.26
C SER A 127 -14.01 -4.56 12.89
N TYR A 128 -14.05 -4.52 14.22
CA TYR A 128 -15.15 -5.07 14.99
C TYR A 128 -16.29 -4.05 15.14
N HIS A 129 -17.51 -4.51 14.95
CA HIS A 129 -18.74 -3.73 15.19
C HIS A 129 -19.64 -4.46 16.19
N ALA A 130 -19.80 -3.89 17.39
CA ALA A 130 -20.52 -4.53 18.48
C ALA A 130 -22.03 -4.74 18.23
N GLY A 131 -22.60 -4.04 17.24
CA GLY A 131 -24.01 -4.15 16.88
C GLY A 131 -24.34 -5.31 15.92
N ASP A 132 -23.33 -5.92 15.32
CA ASP A 132 -23.54 -6.99 14.31
C ASP A 132 -24.10 -8.26 14.95
N LYS A 133 -25.22 -8.75 14.41
CA LYS A 133 -25.88 -9.97 14.83
C LYS A 133 -25.88 -11.02 13.75
N PHE A 134 -26.00 -12.29 14.15
CA PHE A 134 -26.03 -13.42 13.21
C PHE A 134 -27.17 -13.34 12.19
N ASP A 135 -28.34 -12.85 12.62
CA ASP A 135 -29.55 -12.76 11.77
C ASP A 135 -29.62 -11.47 10.94
N ASP A 136 -28.62 -10.61 11.03
CA ASP A 136 -28.56 -9.41 10.17
C ASP A 136 -28.41 -9.82 8.70
N ALA A 137 -29.14 -9.14 7.82
CA ALA A 137 -29.16 -9.44 6.39
C ALA A 137 -28.89 -8.18 5.52
N PRO A 138 -27.64 -7.69 5.45
CA PRO A 138 -26.40 -8.18 6.05
C PRO A 138 -26.05 -7.53 7.40
N ALA A 139 -25.07 -8.09 8.12
CA ALA A 139 -24.30 -7.40 9.16
C ALA A 139 -23.56 -6.18 8.59
N VAL A 140 -23.16 -5.23 9.45
CA VAL A 140 -22.50 -3.99 9.02
C VAL A 140 -21.03 -4.21 8.64
N SER A 141 -20.26 -4.88 9.51
CA SER A 141 -18.83 -5.06 9.29
C SER A 141 -18.51 -6.17 8.27
N TYR A 142 -17.38 -6.01 7.58
CA TYR A 142 -16.89 -7.05 6.66
C TYR A 142 -16.56 -8.37 7.38
N PRO A 143 -15.84 -8.40 8.53
CA PRO A 143 -15.58 -9.64 9.21
C PRO A 143 -16.85 -10.39 9.64
N ALA A 144 -17.90 -9.69 10.03
CA ALA A 144 -19.19 -10.30 10.35
C ALA A 144 -19.87 -10.91 9.11
N LYS A 145 -19.86 -10.19 7.98
CA LYS A 145 -20.35 -10.71 6.69
C LYS A 145 -19.62 -11.99 6.29
N LEU A 146 -18.28 -11.99 6.42
CA LEU A 146 -17.46 -13.16 6.10
C LEU A 146 -17.75 -14.33 7.06
N THR A 147 -17.91 -14.05 8.35
CA THR A 147 -18.27 -15.09 9.35
C THR A 147 -19.59 -15.75 8.99
N ARG A 148 -20.61 -14.96 8.63
CA ARG A 148 -21.91 -15.48 8.21
C ARG A 148 -21.81 -16.34 6.95
N LEU A 149 -21.01 -15.93 5.99
CA LEU A 149 -20.80 -16.67 4.74
C LEU A 149 -20.04 -18.00 4.98
N LEU A 150 -19.01 -17.97 5.84
CA LEU A 150 -18.27 -19.18 6.24
C LEU A 150 -19.16 -20.17 6.99
N PHE A 151 -20.05 -19.67 7.87
CA PHE A 151 -21.01 -20.53 8.57
C PHE A 151 -22.02 -21.16 7.61
N GLU A 152 -22.47 -20.42 6.60
CA GLU A 152 -23.35 -20.93 5.54
C GLU A 152 -22.66 -22.08 4.79
N ARG A 153 -21.37 -21.92 4.44
CA ARG A 153 -20.58 -22.97 3.77
C ARG A 153 -20.38 -24.19 4.65
N PHE A 154 -20.02 -24.01 5.91
CA PHE A 154 -19.89 -25.08 6.88
C PHE A 154 -21.19 -25.90 6.99
N THR A 155 -22.31 -25.23 7.09
CA THR A 155 -23.62 -25.86 7.21
C THR A 155 -24.00 -26.63 5.93
N HIS A 156 -23.81 -25.97 4.77
CA HIS A 156 -24.17 -26.57 3.48
C HIS A 156 -23.40 -27.87 3.17
N PHE A 157 -22.09 -27.88 3.51
CA PHE A 157 -21.21 -29.01 3.26
C PHE A 157 -20.98 -29.91 4.49
N ASN A 158 -21.78 -29.76 5.55
CA ASN A 158 -21.69 -30.55 6.79
C ASN A 158 -20.26 -30.56 7.38
N GLY A 159 -19.56 -29.46 7.34
CA GLY A 159 -18.21 -29.31 7.89
C GLY A 159 -17.12 -30.08 7.15
N ALA A 160 -17.32 -30.40 5.87
CA ALA A 160 -16.32 -31.10 5.08
C ALA A 160 -14.99 -30.32 5.02
N ALA A 161 -13.88 -30.99 5.36
CA ALA A 161 -12.57 -30.36 5.47
C ALA A 161 -12.03 -29.85 4.12
N ASP A 162 -12.38 -30.52 3.01
CA ASP A 162 -11.98 -30.12 1.65
C ASP A 162 -12.79 -28.94 1.09
N LYS A 163 -13.74 -28.42 1.84
CA LYS A 163 -14.58 -27.26 1.48
C LYS A 163 -14.15 -25.95 2.16
N GLY A 164 -13.07 -25.97 2.91
CA GLY A 164 -12.46 -24.75 3.44
C GLY A 164 -11.93 -23.81 2.35
N TRP A 165 -11.82 -22.54 2.67
CA TRP A 165 -11.33 -21.50 1.79
C TRP A 165 -9.93 -21.04 2.13
N ILE A 166 -9.24 -20.49 1.13
CA ILE A 166 -8.03 -19.68 1.30
C ILE A 166 -8.43 -18.21 1.25
N ILE A 167 -8.24 -17.52 2.36
CA ILE A 167 -8.68 -16.15 2.59
C ILE A 167 -7.45 -15.25 2.56
N ILE A 168 -7.41 -14.32 1.61
CA ILE A 168 -6.25 -13.51 1.25
C ILE A 168 -6.66 -12.04 1.25
N PRO A 169 -6.74 -11.40 2.42
CA PRO A 169 -7.04 -9.97 2.52
C PRO A 169 -5.89 -9.12 1.95
N CYS A 170 -6.23 -8.00 1.31
CA CYS A 170 -5.30 -7.05 0.71
C CYS A 170 -5.41 -5.66 1.35
N GLU A 171 -6.06 -5.51 2.48
CA GLU A 171 -6.17 -4.28 3.24
C GLU A 171 -4.79 -3.85 3.77
N LEU A 172 -4.52 -2.54 3.80
CA LEU A 172 -3.26 -1.96 4.29
C LEU A 172 -3.20 -1.96 5.82
N ILE A 173 -3.31 -3.13 6.41
CA ILE A 173 -3.26 -3.39 7.85
C ILE A 173 -2.16 -4.41 8.12
N ASP A 174 -1.39 -4.19 9.17
CA ASP A 174 -0.36 -5.12 9.59
C ASP A 174 -0.96 -6.48 9.96
N TYR A 175 -0.41 -7.56 9.38
CA TYR A 175 -0.90 -8.93 9.57
C TYR A 175 -2.42 -9.04 9.36
N ASN A 176 -2.88 -8.48 8.24
CA ASN A 176 -4.29 -8.37 7.89
C ASN A 176 -5.05 -9.72 7.94
N GLY A 177 -4.40 -10.81 7.57
CA GLY A 177 -4.97 -12.17 7.64
C GLY A 177 -5.21 -12.63 9.07
N ASP A 178 -4.24 -12.41 9.96
CA ASP A 178 -4.36 -12.73 11.38
C ASP A 178 -5.44 -11.87 12.06
N ALA A 179 -5.44 -10.57 11.78
CA ALA A 179 -6.46 -9.65 12.29
C ALA A 179 -7.87 -10.05 11.85
N LEU A 180 -8.05 -10.40 10.57
CA LEU A 180 -9.33 -10.87 10.05
C LEU A 180 -9.78 -12.18 10.71
N ARG A 181 -8.86 -13.14 10.86
CA ARG A 181 -9.13 -14.42 11.54
C ARG A 181 -9.58 -14.22 12.97
N GLU A 182 -8.92 -13.36 13.73
CA GLU A 182 -9.30 -13.04 15.12
C GLU A 182 -10.73 -12.52 15.19
N LEU A 183 -11.11 -11.60 14.29
CA LEU A 183 -12.47 -11.05 14.27
C LEU A 183 -13.52 -12.09 13.85
N VAL A 184 -13.22 -12.93 12.86
CA VAL A 184 -14.12 -14.04 12.47
C VAL A 184 -14.36 -14.99 13.62
N LEU A 185 -13.30 -15.38 14.36
CA LEU A 185 -13.41 -16.24 15.54
C LEU A 185 -14.19 -15.56 16.66
N ARG A 186 -13.98 -14.26 16.88
CA ARG A 186 -14.71 -13.48 17.86
C ARG A 186 -16.22 -13.46 17.56
N TYR A 187 -16.62 -13.17 16.33
CA TYR A 187 -18.04 -13.22 15.93
C TYR A 187 -18.62 -14.63 16.09
N ALA A 188 -17.88 -15.68 15.72
CA ALA A 188 -18.32 -17.05 15.89
C ALA A 188 -18.61 -17.39 17.38
N GLN A 189 -17.78 -16.89 18.29
CA GLN A 189 -17.97 -17.07 19.74
C GLN A 189 -19.12 -16.22 20.27
N GLU A 190 -19.19 -14.94 19.93
CA GLU A 190 -20.24 -14.03 20.39
C GLU A 190 -21.63 -14.44 19.89
N TRP A 191 -21.72 -14.98 18.69
CA TRP A 191 -22.96 -15.52 18.14
C TRP A 191 -23.26 -16.94 18.63
N ALA A 192 -22.47 -17.49 19.56
CA ALA A 192 -22.60 -18.84 20.11
C ALA A 192 -22.73 -19.92 19.02
N LEU A 193 -21.96 -19.79 17.94
CA LEU A 193 -21.95 -20.77 16.87
C LEU A 193 -21.32 -22.09 17.34
N PRO A 194 -21.69 -23.25 16.73
CA PRO A 194 -21.24 -24.56 17.19
C PRO A 194 -19.71 -24.70 17.30
N ALA A 195 -19.23 -25.38 18.33
CA ALA A 195 -17.80 -25.65 18.50
C ALA A 195 -17.19 -26.37 17.29
N ALA A 196 -17.96 -27.22 16.59
CA ALA A 196 -17.55 -27.85 15.36
C ALA A 196 -17.27 -26.86 14.22
N PHE A 197 -17.99 -25.75 14.16
CA PHE A 197 -17.72 -24.67 13.21
C PHE A 197 -16.41 -23.96 13.55
N ILE A 198 -16.18 -23.65 14.83
CA ILE A 198 -14.93 -23.03 15.28
C ILE A 198 -13.72 -23.93 14.98
N ALA A 199 -13.84 -25.23 15.20
CA ALA A 199 -12.82 -26.19 14.80
C ALA A 199 -12.59 -26.18 13.27
N TRP A 200 -13.66 -26.22 12.48
CA TRP A 200 -13.60 -26.18 11.02
C TRP A 200 -12.99 -24.85 10.51
N LEU A 201 -13.26 -23.71 11.16
CA LEU A 201 -12.61 -22.43 10.83
C LEU A 201 -11.09 -22.54 10.95
N ASN A 202 -10.60 -23.19 12.00
CA ASN A 202 -9.17 -23.32 12.28
C ASN A 202 -8.48 -24.36 11.40
N ASP A 203 -9.14 -25.47 11.12
CA ASP A 203 -8.51 -26.67 10.54
C ASP A 203 -8.69 -26.74 9.02
N ALA A 204 -9.81 -26.24 8.48
CA ALA A 204 -10.15 -26.34 7.07
C ALA A 204 -9.87 -25.07 6.27
N ASN A 205 -9.80 -23.90 6.90
CA ASN A 205 -9.58 -22.64 6.24
C ASN A 205 -8.17 -22.11 6.50
N THR A 206 -7.65 -21.37 5.52
CA THR A 206 -6.35 -20.72 5.63
C THR A 206 -6.51 -19.21 5.54
N PHE A 207 -6.06 -18.48 6.56
CA PHE A 207 -6.02 -17.02 6.54
C PHE A 207 -4.57 -16.59 6.27
N CYS A 208 -4.35 -15.88 5.18
CA CYS A 208 -3.03 -15.44 4.74
C CYS A 208 -2.86 -13.95 5.03
N SER A 209 -1.81 -13.57 5.75
CA SER A 209 -1.42 -12.17 5.86
C SER A 209 -0.66 -11.74 4.61
N THR A 210 -0.91 -10.51 4.12
CA THR A 210 -0.34 -10.05 2.85
C THR A 210 0.35 -8.70 2.94
N LEU A 211 1.26 -8.48 2.00
CA LEU A 211 1.81 -7.18 1.67
C LEU A 211 1.53 -6.93 0.19
N VAL A 212 0.77 -5.90 -0.11
CA VAL A 212 0.46 -5.47 -1.47
C VAL A 212 1.19 -4.17 -1.79
N ASP A 213 1.68 -4.05 -3.01
CA ASP A 213 2.39 -2.86 -3.46
C ASP A 213 2.18 -2.63 -4.96
N ARG A 214 1.32 -1.71 -5.30
CA ARG A 214 1.10 -1.15 -6.62
C ARG A 214 0.41 0.20 -6.48
N ILE A 215 0.85 1.22 -7.18
CA ILE A 215 0.11 2.47 -7.31
C ILE A 215 -0.97 2.27 -8.37
N VAL A 216 -2.23 2.35 -7.93
CA VAL A 216 -3.40 2.34 -8.80
C VAL A 216 -3.99 3.74 -8.78
N THR A 217 -3.93 4.41 -9.92
CA THR A 217 -4.42 5.79 -10.07
C THR A 217 -5.91 5.86 -10.37
N GLY A 218 -6.51 4.73 -10.71
CA GLY A 218 -7.95 4.59 -10.91
C GLY A 218 -8.44 5.12 -12.24
N TYR A 219 -9.68 5.58 -12.28
CA TYR A 219 -10.31 6.07 -13.49
C TYR A 219 -9.67 7.37 -14.00
N PRO A 220 -9.13 7.41 -15.23
CA PRO A 220 -8.32 8.51 -15.75
C PRO A 220 -9.19 9.66 -16.30
N ARG A 221 -9.86 10.41 -15.43
CA ARG A 221 -10.90 11.41 -15.80
C ARG A 221 -10.46 12.40 -16.85
N ASP A 222 -9.21 12.87 -16.78
CA ASP A 222 -8.66 13.90 -17.67
C ASP A 222 -8.22 13.35 -19.02
N GLU A 223 -8.00 12.03 -19.13
CA GLU A 223 -7.44 11.37 -20.32
C GLU A 223 -8.44 10.36 -20.95
N VAL A 224 -9.59 10.13 -20.33
CA VAL A 224 -10.52 9.06 -20.71
C VAL A 224 -10.95 9.14 -22.17
N ALA A 225 -11.24 10.35 -22.68
CA ALA A 225 -11.68 10.53 -24.06
C ALA A 225 -10.61 10.11 -25.08
N GLU A 226 -9.34 10.39 -24.82
CA GLU A 226 -8.22 9.99 -25.67
C GLU A 226 -8.00 8.49 -25.58
N LEU A 227 -8.02 7.93 -24.39
CA LEU A 227 -7.81 6.50 -24.15
C LEU A 227 -8.94 5.67 -24.80
N GLU A 228 -10.19 6.05 -24.63
CA GLU A 228 -11.33 5.38 -25.26
C GLU A 228 -11.29 5.48 -26.79
N ALA A 229 -10.85 6.64 -27.33
CA ALA A 229 -10.64 6.78 -28.76
C ALA A 229 -9.60 5.79 -29.30
N GLY A 230 -8.51 5.57 -28.55
CA GLY A 230 -7.50 4.57 -28.87
C GLY A 230 -8.00 3.13 -28.74
N LEU A 231 -8.86 2.86 -27.77
CA LEU A 231 -9.43 1.52 -27.53
C LEU A 231 -10.57 1.19 -28.50
N GLY A 232 -11.29 2.19 -29.03
CA GLY A 232 -12.41 2.02 -29.93
C GLY A 232 -13.77 1.69 -29.26
N TYR A 233 -13.83 1.73 -27.94
CA TYR A 233 -15.05 1.47 -27.16
C TYR A 233 -15.12 2.36 -25.90
N HIS A 234 -16.31 2.44 -25.34
CA HIS A 234 -16.56 3.14 -24.07
C HIS A 234 -16.46 2.17 -22.89
N ASP A 235 -15.68 2.55 -21.85
CA ASP A 235 -15.46 1.77 -20.64
C ASP A 235 -15.62 2.63 -19.39
N SER A 236 -16.76 2.51 -18.74
CA SER A 236 -17.09 3.25 -17.50
C SER A 236 -16.23 2.82 -16.29
N PHE A 237 -15.49 1.72 -16.41
CA PHE A 237 -14.65 1.15 -15.37
C PHE A 237 -13.17 1.11 -15.76
N LEU A 238 -12.79 1.88 -16.77
CA LEU A 238 -11.39 2.02 -17.16
C LEU A 238 -10.52 2.31 -15.93
N ASP A 239 -9.46 1.56 -15.78
CA ASP A 239 -8.61 1.62 -14.59
C ASP A 239 -7.14 1.77 -14.99
N THR A 240 -6.40 2.58 -14.27
CA THR A 240 -4.99 2.80 -14.57
C THR A 240 -4.12 2.47 -13.37
N ALA A 241 -2.99 1.82 -13.63
CA ALA A 241 -2.03 1.44 -12.61
C ALA A 241 -0.60 1.54 -13.12
N GLU A 242 0.35 1.61 -12.20
CA GLU A 242 1.77 1.57 -12.54
C GLU A 242 2.21 0.19 -13.04
N HIS A 243 3.33 0.17 -13.77
CA HIS A 243 3.93 -1.08 -14.28
C HIS A 243 4.39 -2.00 -13.13
N PHE A 244 5.01 -1.45 -12.09
CA PHE A 244 5.45 -2.21 -10.93
C PHE A 244 4.27 -2.77 -10.13
N TYR A 245 4.43 -3.98 -9.64
CA TYR A 245 3.59 -4.56 -8.61
C TYR A 245 4.39 -5.57 -7.79
N LEU A 246 3.98 -5.77 -6.54
CA LEU A 246 4.50 -6.80 -5.67
C LEU A 246 3.37 -7.33 -4.79
N PHE A 247 3.21 -8.63 -4.76
CA PHE A 247 2.27 -9.31 -3.88
C PHE A 247 3.01 -10.33 -3.03
N VAL A 248 3.14 -10.07 -1.74
CA VAL A 248 3.73 -11.02 -0.79
C VAL A 248 2.61 -11.64 0.05
N ILE A 249 2.56 -12.96 0.08
CA ILE A 249 1.52 -13.73 0.78
C ILE A 249 2.22 -14.64 1.78
N GLN A 250 1.96 -14.42 3.06
CA GLN A 250 2.35 -15.34 4.12
C GLN A 250 1.34 -16.49 4.17
N GLY A 251 1.76 -17.66 3.74
CA GLY A 251 0.86 -18.80 3.62
C GLY A 251 1.58 -20.09 3.24
N PRO A 252 0.84 -21.19 3.08
CA PRO A 252 1.42 -22.48 2.75
C PRO A 252 2.07 -22.45 1.35
N LYS A 253 3.22 -23.10 1.21
CA LYS A 253 3.95 -23.18 -0.07
C LYS A 253 3.13 -23.79 -1.21
N SER A 254 2.18 -24.67 -0.89
CA SER A 254 1.24 -25.25 -1.85
C SER A 254 0.37 -24.20 -2.57
N LEU A 255 0.20 -23.03 -1.99
CA LEU A 255 -0.56 -21.94 -2.58
C LEU A 255 0.01 -21.50 -3.94
N ALA A 256 1.33 -21.55 -4.12
CA ALA A 256 1.97 -21.23 -5.40
C ALA A 256 1.48 -22.14 -6.53
N ALA A 257 1.35 -23.43 -6.27
CA ALA A 257 0.80 -24.40 -7.23
C ALA A 257 -0.71 -24.22 -7.43
N GLU A 258 -1.47 -23.93 -6.38
CA GLU A 258 -2.92 -23.67 -6.50
C GLU A 258 -3.21 -22.42 -7.36
N LEU A 259 -2.39 -21.39 -7.26
CA LEU A 259 -2.48 -20.16 -8.08
C LEU A 259 -1.73 -20.27 -9.43
N ARG A 260 -1.12 -21.44 -9.73
CA ARG A 260 -0.36 -21.66 -10.97
C ARG A 260 0.86 -20.73 -11.17
N LEU A 261 1.42 -20.20 -10.09
CA LEU A 261 2.62 -19.37 -10.13
C LEU A 261 3.86 -20.15 -10.55
N ASP A 262 3.84 -21.47 -10.39
CA ASP A 262 4.85 -22.40 -10.88
C ASP A 262 4.84 -22.57 -12.42
N LYS A 263 3.71 -22.28 -13.07
CA LYS A 263 3.54 -22.35 -14.53
C LYS A 263 3.71 -21.03 -15.23
N TYR A 264 3.27 -19.94 -14.61
CA TYR A 264 3.41 -18.58 -15.12
C TYR A 264 3.84 -17.66 -13.96
N PRO A 265 5.13 -17.33 -13.87
CA PRO A 265 5.66 -16.55 -12.76
C PRO A 265 5.18 -15.10 -12.86
N LEU A 266 4.56 -14.66 -11.78
CA LEU A 266 4.22 -13.25 -11.50
C LEU A 266 5.10 -12.75 -10.36
N ASN A 267 5.10 -11.44 -10.12
CA ASN A 267 5.79 -10.87 -8.95
C ASN A 267 4.96 -11.08 -7.68
N VAL A 268 4.68 -12.36 -7.41
CA VAL A 268 3.95 -12.87 -6.24
C VAL A 268 4.86 -13.81 -5.48
N LEU A 269 5.09 -13.50 -4.19
CA LEU A 269 5.95 -14.28 -3.32
C LEU A 269 5.11 -14.99 -2.25
N ILE A 270 5.24 -16.32 -2.17
CA ILE A 270 4.65 -17.10 -1.08
C ILE A 270 5.75 -17.32 -0.04
N VAL A 271 5.58 -16.79 1.16
CA VAL A 271 6.61 -16.73 2.20
C VAL A 271 6.12 -17.32 3.52
N ASP A 272 7.06 -17.73 4.37
CA ASP A 272 6.77 -18.21 5.72
C ASP A 272 6.62 -17.03 6.71
N ASP A 273 7.29 -15.89 6.45
CA ASP A 273 7.22 -14.67 7.25
C ASP A 273 7.21 -13.44 6.37
N ILE A 274 6.21 -12.58 6.54
CA ILE A 274 6.04 -11.34 5.79
C ILE A 274 6.87 -10.17 6.32
N LYS A 275 7.35 -10.28 7.55
CA LYS A 275 8.02 -9.20 8.27
C LYS A 275 9.22 -8.60 7.52
N PRO A 276 10.19 -9.38 6.99
CA PRO A 276 11.34 -8.82 6.28
C PRO A 276 10.95 -8.01 5.04
N TYR A 277 9.91 -8.44 4.33
CA TYR A 277 9.41 -7.77 3.14
C TYR A 277 8.71 -6.45 3.47
N LYS A 278 7.97 -6.43 4.59
CA LYS A 278 7.37 -5.21 5.13
C LYS A 278 8.43 -4.21 5.54
N GLU A 279 9.43 -4.64 6.30
CA GLU A 279 10.54 -3.80 6.73
C GLU A 279 11.30 -3.23 5.52
N ARG A 280 11.57 -4.05 4.50
CA ARG A 280 12.16 -3.61 3.23
C ARG A 280 11.33 -2.52 2.55
N LYS A 281 10.01 -2.72 2.40
CA LYS A 281 9.13 -1.73 1.78
C LYS A 281 9.11 -0.42 2.57
N VAL A 282 8.95 -0.51 3.89
CA VAL A 282 8.89 0.67 4.76
C VAL A 282 10.22 1.43 4.72
N ALA A 283 11.35 0.76 4.80
CA ALA A 283 12.66 1.41 4.82
C ALA A 283 13.05 1.98 3.45
N ILE A 284 12.95 1.20 2.38
CA ILE A 284 13.43 1.62 1.06
C ILE A 284 12.40 2.53 0.36
N LEU A 285 11.15 2.10 0.19
CA LEU A 285 10.16 2.90 -0.52
C LEU A 285 9.69 4.11 0.32
N ASN A 286 9.15 3.82 1.50
CA ASN A 286 8.56 4.87 2.33
C ASN A 286 9.64 5.73 3.00
N GLY A 287 10.77 5.13 3.38
CA GLY A 287 11.92 5.85 3.95
C GLY A 287 12.55 6.80 2.94
N ALA A 288 12.77 6.35 1.70
CA ALA A 288 13.29 7.22 0.64
C ALA A 288 12.36 8.41 0.35
N HIS A 289 11.06 8.20 0.26
CA HIS A 289 10.09 9.30 0.15
C HIS A 289 10.18 10.28 1.32
N THR A 290 10.27 9.76 2.54
CA THR A 290 10.33 10.60 3.75
C THR A 290 11.62 11.41 3.82
N ALA A 291 12.76 10.86 3.37
CA ALA A 291 14.02 11.58 3.29
C ALA A 291 14.02 12.61 2.15
N LEU A 292 13.46 12.24 1.00
CA LEU A 292 13.41 13.07 -0.21
C LEU A 292 12.60 14.35 -0.03
N VAL A 293 11.39 14.23 0.53
CA VAL A 293 10.36 15.28 0.53
C VAL A 293 10.86 16.60 1.12
N PRO A 294 11.37 16.66 2.37
CA PRO A 294 11.80 17.93 2.94
C PRO A 294 13.01 18.54 2.23
N VAL A 295 13.89 17.72 1.65
CA VAL A 295 15.07 18.16 0.92
C VAL A 295 14.66 18.70 -0.46
N ALA A 296 13.94 17.94 -1.24
CA ALA A 296 13.56 18.32 -2.60
C ALA A 296 12.62 19.53 -2.62
N PHE A 297 11.63 19.54 -1.72
CA PHE A 297 10.70 20.68 -1.66
C PHE A 297 11.40 22.00 -1.32
N GLN A 298 12.28 21.99 -0.33
CA GLN A 298 13.04 23.20 0.05
C GLN A 298 14.14 23.53 -0.97
N ALA A 299 14.55 22.59 -1.82
CA ALA A 299 15.41 22.84 -2.97
C ALA A 299 14.67 23.45 -4.18
N GLY A 300 13.36 23.70 -4.08
CA GLY A 300 12.55 24.35 -5.10
C GLY A 300 11.84 23.43 -6.07
N LEU A 301 11.71 22.13 -5.75
CA LEU A 301 11.02 21.14 -6.56
C LEU A 301 9.64 20.85 -5.97
N ASP A 302 8.68 20.45 -6.79
CA ASP A 302 7.29 20.25 -6.36
C ASP A 302 6.82 18.79 -6.47
N THR A 303 7.43 17.98 -7.33
CA THR A 303 7.05 16.57 -7.55
C THR A 303 8.21 15.61 -7.33
N VAL A 304 7.89 14.36 -7.05
CA VAL A 304 8.88 13.28 -6.96
C VAL A 304 9.63 13.10 -8.28
N GLY A 305 8.92 13.18 -9.43
CA GLY A 305 9.53 13.08 -10.74
C GLY A 305 10.56 14.18 -11.01
N GLU A 306 10.25 15.43 -10.67
CA GLU A 306 11.22 16.54 -10.75
C GLU A 306 12.44 16.29 -9.87
N ALA A 307 12.23 15.81 -8.65
CA ALA A 307 13.30 15.47 -7.72
C ALA A 307 14.22 14.38 -8.25
N MET A 308 13.70 13.36 -8.89
CA MET A 308 14.48 12.27 -9.47
C MET A 308 15.16 12.65 -10.80
N ASN A 309 14.71 13.71 -11.46
CA ASN A 309 15.35 14.28 -12.64
C ASN A 309 16.43 15.33 -12.28
N ASP A 310 16.46 15.79 -11.04
CA ASP A 310 17.51 16.67 -10.52
C ASP A 310 18.73 15.84 -10.08
N ALA A 311 19.87 16.09 -10.68
CA ALA A 311 21.07 15.25 -10.49
C ALA A 311 21.56 15.22 -9.04
N GLU A 312 21.50 16.34 -8.31
CA GLU A 312 21.95 16.42 -6.92
C GLU A 312 20.98 15.70 -5.98
N ILE A 313 19.67 16.00 -6.12
CA ILE A 313 18.65 15.39 -5.26
C ILE A 313 18.51 13.89 -5.53
N CYS A 314 18.58 13.46 -6.79
CA CYS A 314 18.60 12.06 -7.16
C CYS A 314 19.79 11.33 -6.52
N ALA A 315 21.00 11.88 -6.63
CA ALA A 315 22.21 11.31 -6.02
C ALA A 315 22.08 11.20 -4.48
N PHE A 316 21.56 12.22 -3.83
CA PHE A 316 21.29 12.21 -2.38
C PHE A 316 20.38 11.02 -1.99
N VAL A 317 19.26 10.86 -2.69
CA VAL A 317 18.28 9.78 -2.40
C VAL A 317 18.86 8.40 -2.69
N GLU A 318 19.48 8.21 -3.86
CA GLU A 318 20.06 6.92 -4.23
C GLU A 318 21.16 6.51 -3.24
N LYS A 319 22.06 7.42 -2.87
CA LYS A 319 23.08 7.12 -1.87
C LYS A 319 22.49 6.87 -0.47
N ALA A 320 21.44 7.57 -0.08
CA ALA A 320 20.74 7.25 1.18
C ALA A 320 20.20 5.80 1.17
N ILE A 321 19.59 5.38 0.05
CA ILE A 321 19.08 4.01 -0.09
C ILE A 321 20.22 2.99 -0.07
N TYR A 322 21.22 3.12 -0.95
CA TYR A 322 22.22 2.08 -1.18
C TYR A 322 23.32 2.04 -0.11
N GLU A 323 23.71 3.18 0.43
CA GLU A 323 24.83 3.29 1.37
C GLU A 323 24.40 3.30 2.84
N GLU A 324 23.16 3.72 3.16
CA GLU A 324 22.73 3.92 4.55
C GLU A 324 21.53 3.06 4.96
N ILE A 325 20.53 2.85 4.08
CA ILE A 325 19.33 2.04 4.38
C ILE A 325 19.59 0.55 4.14
N ILE A 326 19.97 0.18 2.92
CA ILE A 326 20.19 -1.24 2.56
C ILE A 326 21.17 -1.96 3.49
N PRO A 327 22.31 -1.35 3.91
CA PRO A 327 23.29 -2.03 4.75
C PRO A 327 22.77 -2.58 6.08
N VAL A 328 21.66 -2.07 6.59
CA VAL A 328 21.11 -2.44 7.90
C VAL A 328 19.84 -3.29 7.82
N LEU A 329 19.39 -3.66 6.61
CA LEU A 329 18.22 -4.52 6.40
C LEU A 329 18.61 -6.01 6.35
N ASP A 330 17.70 -6.85 6.86
CA ASP A 330 17.89 -8.30 7.01
C ASP A 330 17.26 -9.08 5.85
N LEU A 331 17.75 -8.83 4.63
CA LEU A 331 17.42 -9.61 3.43
C LEU A 331 18.66 -9.73 2.53
N PRO A 332 18.71 -10.70 1.61
CA PRO A 332 19.78 -10.82 0.64
C PRO A 332 20.03 -9.52 -0.13
N ARG A 333 21.30 -9.15 -0.28
CA ARG A 333 21.68 -7.87 -0.93
C ARG A 333 21.13 -7.72 -2.32
N ASP A 334 21.14 -8.78 -3.11
CA ASP A 334 20.65 -8.76 -4.50
C ASP A 334 19.15 -8.47 -4.55
N GLU A 335 18.36 -9.03 -3.61
CA GLU A 335 16.94 -8.75 -3.48
C GLU A 335 16.67 -7.29 -3.07
N LEU A 336 17.47 -6.76 -2.14
CA LEU A 336 17.36 -5.38 -1.69
C LEU A 336 17.70 -4.40 -2.81
N HIS A 337 18.77 -4.67 -3.56
CA HIS A 337 19.19 -3.86 -4.70
C HIS A 337 18.17 -3.89 -5.83
N SER A 338 17.63 -5.06 -6.14
CA SER A 338 16.57 -5.21 -7.15
C SER A 338 15.32 -4.41 -6.77
N PHE A 339 14.90 -4.51 -5.50
CA PHE A 339 13.76 -3.74 -5.00
C PHE A 339 14.03 -2.22 -5.01
N ALA A 340 15.23 -1.78 -4.61
CA ALA A 340 15.62 -0.38 -4.64
C ALA A 340 15.64 0.19 -6.07
N SER A 341 16.14 -0.58 -7.03
CA SER A 341 16.11 -0.20 -8.45
C SER A 341 14.68 -0.04 -8.96
N ALA A 342 13.80 -0.96 -8.61
CA ALA A 342 12.37 -0.85 -8.94
C ALA A 342 11.74 0.41 -8.31
N VAL A 343 12.05 0.71 -7.04
CA VAL A 343 11.57 1.91 -6.33
C VAL A 343 12.02 3.20 -7.02
N THR A 344 13.30 3.31 -7.37
CA THR A 344 13.81 4.51 -8.05
C THR A 344 13.23 4.66 -9.46
N GLY A 345 12.97 3.55 -10.17
CA GLY A 345 12.23 3.54 -11.43
C GLY A 345 10.79 4.06 -11.27
N ARG A 346 10.11 3.63 -10.21
CA ARG A 346 8.73 4.11 -9.88
C ARG A 346 8.70 5.61 -9.60
N PHE A 347 9.71 6.14 -8.90
CA PHE A 347 9.81 7.58 -8.62
C PHE A 347 9.99 8.41 -9.89
N ARG A 348 10.58 7.83 -10.95
CA ARG A 348 10.75 8.45 -12.28
C ARG A 348 9.56 8.26 -13.21
N ASN A 349 8.48 7.58 -12.78
CA ASN A 349 7.33 7.29 -13.62
C ASN A 349 6.68 8.57 -14.16
N PRO A 350 6.70 8.83 -15.48
CA PRO A 350 6.22 10.08 -16.07
C PRO A 350 4.69 10.22 -16.03
N TYR A 351 3.97 9.12 -15.82
CA TYR A 351 2.50 9.11 -15.75
C TYR A 351 1.95 9.47 -14.36
N ILE A 352 2.82 9.59 -13.35
CA ILE A 352 2.41 9.89 -11.97
C ILE A 352 3.03 11.20 -11.53
N LYS A 353 2.21 12.25 -11.41
CA LYS A 353 2.61 13.54 -10.84
C LYS A 353 2.43 13.53 -9.32
N HIS A 354 3.32 12.83 -8.61
CA HIS A 354 3.25 12.71 -7.17
C HIS A 354 3.78 13.98 -6.49
N GLN A 355 2.87 14.79 -5.93
CA GLN A 355 3.19 16.05 -5.27
C GLN A 355 3.93 15.83 -3.95
N LEU A 356 5.06 16.50 -3.74
CA LEU A 356 5.85 16.39 -2.51
C LEU A 356 5.05 16.79 -1.27
N LEU A 357 4.25 17.85 -1.34
CA LEU A 357 3.40 18.28 -0.23
C LEU A 357 2.33 17.24 0.16
N SER A 358 1.82 16.45 -0.79
CA SER A 358 0.86 15.38 -0.45
C SER A 358 1.52 14.22 0.30
N ILE A 359 2.83 14.04 0.14
CA ILE A 359 3.62 13.05 0.87
C ILE A 359 4.06 13.59 2.24
N ALA A 360 4.22 14.90 2.38
CA ALA A 360 4.77 15.57 3.57
C ALA A 360 3.92 15.44 4.85
N LEU A 361 2.66 15.00 4.72
CA LEU A 361 1.72 14.85 5.85
C LEU A 361 2.30 13.97 6.96
N ASN A 362 2.15 14.39 8.23
CA ASN A 362 2.61 13.65 9.42
C ASN A 362 4.11 13.30 9.35
N GLY A 363 4.93 14.28 8.94
CA GLY A 363 6.36 14.09 8.68
C GLY A 363 7.13 13.57 9.88
N MET A 364 6.82 14.03 11.09
CA MET A 364 7.49 13.60 12.31
C MET A 364 7.26 12.12 12.61
N THR A 365 6.01 11.64 12.53
CA THR A 365 5.68 10.23 12.71
C THR A 365 6.27 9.37 11.60
N LYS A 366 6.25 9.84 10.36
CA LYS A 366 6.88 9.14 9.23
C LYS A 366 8.39 9.01 9.40
N TYR A 367 9.06 10.06 9.86
CA TYR A 367 10.50 9.97 10.12
C TYR A 367 10.79 8.92 11.21
N ARG A 368 10.09 8.98 12.33
CA ARG A 368 10.23 8.01 13.44
C ARG A 368 10.06 6.57 12.96
N THR A 369 9.02 6.30 12.18
CA THR A 369 8.64 4.92 11.83
C THR A 369 9.38 4.37 10.61
N ARG A 370 9.93 5.23 9.74
CA ARG A 370 10.47 4.83 8.43
C ARG A 370 11.98 5.04 8.30
N ILE A 371 12.57 6.02 9.00
CA ILE A 371 13.99 6.39 8.87
C ILE A 371 14.76 6.17 10.16
N LEU A 372 14.20 6.56 11.30
CA LEU A 372 14.91 6.48 12.60
C LEU A 372 15.45 5.08 12.91
N PRO A 373 14.73 3.97 12.65
CA PRO A 373 15.27 2.63 12.88
C PRO A 373 16.57 2.37 12.11
N GLN A 374 16.65 2.79 10.85
CA GLN A 374 17.82 2.63 9.98
C GLN A 374 18.98 3.54 10.43
N LEU A 375 18.67 4.79 10.84
CA LEU A 375 19.67 5.70 11.40
C LEU A 375 20.34 5.10 12.63
N LEU A 376 19.56 4.62 13.58
CA LEU A 376 20.05 4.03 14.83
C LEU A 376 20.81 2.72 14.58
N ALA A 377 20.30 1.88 13.68
CA ALA A 377 20.98 0.64 13.29
C ALA A 377 22.33 0.92 12.61
N GLY A 378 22.37 1.91 11.72
CA GLY A 378 23.60 2.33 11.05
C GLY A 378 24.64 2.87 12.02
N GLN A 379 24.24 3.72 12.97
CA GLN A 379 25.12 4.22 14.02
C GLN A 379 25.64 3.09 14.91
N LYS A 380 24.77 2.16 15.30
CA LYS A 380 25.16 1.01 16.10
C LYS A 380 26.18 0.11 15.37
N ALA A 381 25.97 -0.10 14.07
CA ALA A 381 26.82 -0.97 13.25
C ALA A 381 28.20 -0.36 12.96
N THR A 382 28.27 0.97 12.76
CA THR A 382 29.48 1.64 12.26
C THR A 382 30.15 2.56 13.28
N GLY A 383 29.48 2.90 14.36
CA GLY A 383 29.88 3.93 15.32
C GLY A 383 29.76 5.37 14.79
N LYS A 384 29.23 5.55 13.57
CA LYS A 384 29.02 6.85 12.92
C LYS A 384 27.58 7.08 12.56
N LEU A 385 27.14 8.34 12.60
CA LEU A 385 25.80 8.70 12.13
C LEU A 385 25.72 8.55 10.61
N PRO A 386 24.67 7.91 10.06
CA PRO A 386 24.37 7.93 8.64
C PRO A 386 24.10 9.37 8.19
N ALA A 387 24.99 9.90 7.35
CA ALA A 387 25.04 11.36 7.07
C ALA A 387 23.77 11.87 6.40
N ARG A 388 23.24 11.13 5.42
CA ARG A 388 22.05 11.54 4.65
C ARG A 388 20.78 11.39 5.45
N LEU A 389 20.63 10.31 6.21
CA LEU A 389 19.49 10.12 7.10
C LEU A 389 19.47 11.17 8.21
N THR A 390 20.63 11.55 8.75
CA THR A 390 20.76 12.64 9.73
C THR A 390 20.43 14.00 9.10
N PHE A 391 20.93 14.28 7.90
CA PHE A 391 20.60 15.49 7.15
C PHE A 391 19.10 15.60 6.83
N ALA A 392 18.45 14.47 6.49
CA ALA A 392 17.01 14.42 6.27
C ALA A 392 16.20 14.84 7.51
N LEU A 393 16.71 14.56 8.73
CA LEU A 393 16.10 15.06 9.96
C LEU A 393 16.26 16.58 10.11
N ALA A 394 17.43 17.12 9.83
CA ALA A 394 17.64 18.56 9.82
C ALA A 394 16.74 19.26 8.77
N ALA A 395 16.64 18.67 7.57
CA ALA A 395 15.76 19.16 6.51
C ALA A 395 14.29 19.11 6.92
N LEU A 396 13.86 18.05 7.62
CA LEU A 396 12.51 17.94 8.15
C LEU A 396 12.23 19.04 9.19
N ILE A 397 13.13 19.26 10.13
CA ILE A 397 12.99 20.34 11.12
C ILE A 397 12.89 21.70 10.41
N ALA A 398 13.74 21.96 9.39
CA ALA A 398 13.67 23.17 8.58
C ALA A 398 12.33 23.31 7.83
N PHE A 399 11.77 22.19 7.34
CA PHE A 399 10.49 22.18 6.64
C PHE A 399 9.34 22.72 7.52
N TYR A 400 9.38 22.52 8.83
CA TYR A 400 8.36 23.04 9.76
C TYR A 400 8.46 24.56 10.00
N ARG A 401 9.38 25.28 9.36
CA ARG A 401 9.29 26.74 9.24
C ARG A 401 8.07 27.18 8.44
N ALA A 402 7.54 26.28 7.63
CA ALA A 402 6.38 26.51 6.77
C ALA A 402 6.56 27.69 5.79
N GLU A 403 7.79 27.92 5.34
CA GLU A 403 8.15 29.01 4.42
C GLU A 403 9.20 28.54 3.40
N ARG A 404 8.95 28.82 2.11
CA ARG A 404 9.86 28.59 0.98
C ARG A 404 9.91 29.83 0.11
N ASN A 405 11.09 30.40 -0.08
CA ASN A 405 11.30 31.60 -0.90
C ASN A 405 10.46 32.82 -0.47
N GLY A 406 10.18 32.98 0.83
CA GLY A 406 9.37 34.06 1.37
C GLY A 406 7.86 33.82 1.31
N GLU A 407 7.41 32.70 0.75
CA GLU A 407 6.00 32.29 0.69
C GLU A 407 5.71 31.19 1.70
N ARG A 408 4.57 31.31 2.37
CA ARG A 408 4.11 30.29 3.32
C ARG A 408 3.42 29.14 2.60
N TYR A 409 3.68 27.92 3.09
CA TYR A 409 2.97 26.71 2.64
C TYR A 409 2.32 25.98 3.84
N PRO A 410 1.24 25.21 3.60
CA PRO A 410 0.60 24.46 4.66
C PRO A 410 1.47 23.28 5.10
N VAL A 411 1.65 23.14 6.41
CA VAL A 411 2.21 21.93 7.05
C VAL A 411 1.09 21.25 7.81
N GLN A 412 0.95 19.95 7.62
CA GLN A 412 -0.06 19.13 8.28
C GLN A 412 0.61 18.03 9.10
N ASP A 413 0.42 18.09 10.41
CA ASP A 413 0.90 17.10 11.38
C ASP A 413 0.04 17.21 12.65
N ASP A 414 0.35 16.42 13.67
CA ASP A 414 -0.29 16.49 14.98
C ASP A 414 -0.19 17.90 15.55
N ALA A 415 -1.28 18.39 16.15
CA ALA A 415 -1.40 19.76 16.65
C ALA A 415 -0.25 20.13 17.59
N HIS A 416 0.16 19.19 18.45
CA HIS A 416 1.27 19.40 19.40
C HIS A 416 2.60 19.70 18.69
N TRP A 417 2.88 19.06 17.52
CA TRP A 417 4.08 19.37 16.72
C TRP A 417 3.99 20.73 16.05
N LEU A 418 2.82 21.07 15.50
CA LEU A 418 2.61 22.37 14.86
C LEU A 418 2.80 23.53 15.84
N GLU A 419 2.20 23.43 17.05
CA GLU A 419 2.34 24.41 18.12
C GLU A 419 3.79 24.52 18.60
N ARG A 420 4.44 23.36 18.83
CA ARG A 420 5.84 23.30 19.26
C ARG A 420 6.79 23.97 18.27
N TYR A 421 6.67 23.66 16.99
CA TYR A 421 7.50 24.27 15.96
C TYR A 421 7.22 25.75 15.78
N GLN A 422 5.98 26.18 15.87
CA GLN A 422 5.64 27.60 15.84
C GLN A 422 6.35 28.37 16.97
N GLN A 423 6.34 27.83 18.19
CA GLN A 423 7.04 28.44 19.33
C GLN A 423 8.55 28.44 19.12
N LEU A 424 9.16 27.31 18.79
CA LEU A 424 10.60 27.16 18.63
C LEU A 424 11.15 28.03 17.50
N TRP A 425 10.47 28.09 16.36
CA TRP A 425 10.92 28.95 15.24
C TRP A 425 10.74 30.44 15.54
N THR A 426 9.71 30.84 16.29
CA THR A 426 9.56 32.20 16.79
C THR A 426 10.71 32.58 17.74
N GLN A 427 10.99 31.72 18.73
CA GLN A 427 12.10 31.91 19.67
C GLN A 427 13.47 31.98 18.96
N HIS A 428 13.69 31.13 17.97
CA HIS A 428 14.91 31.12 17.18
C HIS A 428 15.07 32.41 16.36
N HIS A 429 13.99 32.85 15.70
CA HIS A 429 13.96 34.12 14.96
C HIS A 429 14.30 35.32 15.88
N ASP A 430 13.75 35.31 17.08
CA ASP A 430 13.97 36.37 18.10
C ASP A 430 15.31 36.20 18.86
N LYS A 431 16.14 35.21 18.44
CA LYS A 431 17.45 34.91 19.03
C LYS A 431 17.38 34.51 20.53
N GLN A 432 16.24 33.98 20.97
CA GLN A 432 16.05 33.48 22.33
C GLN A 432 16.59 32.07 22.51
N VAL A 433 16.63 31.31 21.43
CA VAL A 433 17.24 29.95 21.39
C VAL A 433 18.17 29.84 20.19
N THR A 434 19.25 29.09 20.37
CA THR A 434 20.18 28.71 19.30
C THR A 434 19.59 27.54 18.47
N THR A 435 20.15 27.31 17.29
CA THR A 435 19.81 26.16 16.46
C THR A 435 19.98 24.84 17.22
N ARG A 436 21.05 24.73 18.01
CA ARG A 436 21.31 23.54 18.82
C ARG A 436 20.25 23.32 19.92
N GLU A 437 19.82 24.39 20.58
CA GLU A 437 18.74 24.31 21.59
C GLU A 437 17.39 23.95 20.97
N LEU A 438 17.10 24.52 19.78
CA LEU A 438 15.91 24.15 18.99
C LEU A 438 15.92 22.65 18.68
N VAL A 439 17.01 22.15 18.09
CA VAL A 439 17.18 20.73 17.77
C VAL A 439 17.08 19.86 19.02
N SER A 440 17.76 20.23 20.11
CA SER A 440 17.69 19.49 21.38
C SER A 440 16.25 19.41 21.91
N SER A 441 15.49 20.52 21.81
CA SER A 441 14.09 20.55 22.22
C SER A 441 13.18 19.63 21.39
N VAL A 442 13.46 19.45 20.09
CA VAL A 442 12.74 18.52 19.23
C VAL A 442 13.11 17.06 19.55
N LEU A 443 14.40 16.79 19.72
CA LEU A 443 14.93 15.43 19.92
C LEU A 443 14.67 14.87 21.32
N SER A 444 14.40 15.71 22.32
CA SER A 444 14.10 15.31 23.70
C SER A 444 12.65 14.84 23.92
N VAL A 445 11.79 14.88 22.90
CA VAL A 445 10.36 14.47 23.02
C VAL A 445 10.26 12.94 23.06
N SER A 446 10.59 12.35 24.19
CA SER A 446 10.65 10.89 24.38
C SER A 446 9.33 10.18 24.11
N GLU A 447 8.19 10.82 24.36
CA GLU A 447 6.86 10.28 24.05
C GLU A 447 6.67 10.04 22.56
N HIS A 448 7.21 10.94 21.72
CA HIS A 448 7.14 10.78 20.27
C HIS A 448 8.19 9.79 19.74
N TRP A 449 9.45 9.96 20.15
CA TRP A 449 10.56 9.16 19.64
C TRP A 449 10.68 7.78 20.28
N GLU A 450 9.87 7.47 21.30
CA GLU A 450 9.92 6.26 22.12
C GLU A 450 11.26 6.13 22.92
N GLN A 451 12.09 7.17 22.86
CA GLN A 451 13.35 7.32 23.58
C GLN A 451 13.80 8.79 23.55
N ASP A 452 14.72 9.16 24.39
CA ASP A 452 15.38 10.48 24.34
C ASP A 452 16.52 10.45 23.29
N LEU A 453 16.27 11.06 22.13
CA LEU A 453 17.25 11.11 21.04
C LEU A 453 18.45 12.05 21.34
N THR A 454 18.37 12.90 22.37
CA THR A 454 19.51 13.73 22.81
C THR A 454 20.64 12.88 23.38
N LEU A 455 20.32 11.66 23.80
CA LEU A 455 21.30 10.68 24.31
C LEU A 455 22.03 9.91 23.19
N VAL A 456 21.60 10.04 21.95
CA VAL A 456 22.26 9.42 20.80
C VAL A 456 23.52 10.22 20.49
N ASN A 457 24.67 9.57 20.60
CA ASN A 457 25.98 10.22 20.51
C ASN A 457 26.16 11.01 19.21
N GLY A 458 26.39 12.32 19.36
CA GLY A 458 26.65 13.26 18.27
C GLY A 458 25.42 13.69 17.47
N LEU A 459 24.22 13.13 17.71
CA LEU A 459 23.05 13.39 16.88
C LEU A 459 22.59 14.84 16.97
N VAL A 460 22.48 15.40 18.18
CA VAL A 460 22.06 16.83 18.37
C VAL A 460 23.04 17.76 17.64
N ASP A 461 24.33 17.53 17.79
CA ASP A 461 25.36 18.42 17.23
C ASP A 461 25.38 18.33 15.70
N GLN A 462 25.27 17.12 15.13
CA GLN A 462 25.24 16.94 13.67
C GLN A 462 23.97 17.52 13.05
N VAL A 463 22.80 17.25 13.63
CA VAL A 463 21.52 17.81 13.13
C VAL A 463 21.53 19.35 13.22
N ALA A 464 22.09 19.92 14.31
CA ALA A 464 22.20 21.35 14.45
C ALA A 464 23.15 21.95 13.40
N GLN A 465 24.29 21.33 13.14
CA GLN A 465 25.23 21.74 12.10
C GLN A 465 24.61 21.69 10.71
N ASP A 466 23.89 20.62 10.39
CA ASP A 466 23.19 20.47 9.10
C ASP A 466 22.06 21.50 8.96
N LEU A 467 21.32 21.77 10.04
CA LEU A 467 20.27 22.78 10.06
C LEU A 467 20.84 24.19 9.87
N ASP A 468 21.94 24.53 10.53
CA ASP A 468 22.64 25.79 10.31
C ASP A 468 23.13 25.96 8.86
N ALA A 469 23.64 24.88 8.25
CA ALA A 469 24.02 24.89 6.84
C ALA A 469 22.82 25.16 5.92
N ILE A 470 21.66 24.55 6.19
CA ILE A 470 20.43 24.81 5.45
C ILE A 470 19.95 26.24 5.61
N LEU A 471 19.99 26.80 6.82
CA LEU A 471 19.52 28.14 7.12
C LEU A 471 20.43 29.22 6.53
N ILE A 472 21.74 28.99 6.50
CA ILE A 472 22.75 29.99 6.07
C ILE A 472 22.98 29.91 4.56
N LYS A 473 23.12 28.69 3.99
CA LYS A 473 23.51 28.49 2.58
C LYS A 473 22.33 28.23 1.66
N GLY A 474 21.18 27.90 2.23
CA GLY A 474 20.03 27.33 1.52
C GLY A 474 20.17 25.82 1.28
N MET A 475 19.02 25.17 1.00
CA MET A 475 18.95 23.70 0.88
C MET A 475 19.87 23.14 -0.22
N ARG A 476 19.90 23.78 -1.38
CA ARG A 476 20.72 23.36 -2.52
C ARG A 476 22.20 23.23 -2.17
N ASP A 477 22.76 24.26 -1.60
CA ASP A 477 24.20 24.26 -1.26
C ASP A 477 24.51 23.40 -0.04
N ALA A 478 23.54 23.25 0.88
CA ALA A 478 23.71 22.41 2.06
C ALA A 478 23.71 20.90 1.72
N VAL A 479 22.95 20.46 0.72
CA VAL A 479 22.85 19.05 0.34
C VAL A 479 24.00 18.57 -0.55
N LYS A 480 24.65 19.45 -1.30
CA LYS A 480 25.74 19.10 -2.25
C LYS A 480 26.82 18.17 -1.72
N PRO A 481 27.34 18.36 -0.49
CA PRO A 481 28.37 17.46 0.03
C PRO A 481 27.92 16.01 0.23
N LEU A 482 26.61 15.77 0.18
CA LEU A 482 25.97 14.48 0.41
C LEU A 482 25.51 13.76 -0.88
N CYS A 483 25.67 14.46 -2.02
CA CYS A 483 25.28 13.98 -3.35
C CYS A 483 26.31 13.07 -4.00
#